data_9e3cbf312b477cf344746299c49a5f67
#
_entry.id   9e3cbf312b477cf344746299c49a5f67
#
_cell.length_a   1.000
_cell.length_b   1.000
_cell.length_c   1.000
_cell.angle_alpha   90.00
_cell.angle_beta   90.00
_cell.angle_gamma   90.00
#
_symmetry.space_group_name_H-M   'P 1'
#
loop_
_entity.id
_entity.type
_entity.pdbx_description
1 polymer ?
#
loop_
_entity_poly.entity_id
_entity_poly.type
_entity_poly.pdbx_seq_one_letter_code
_entity_poly.pdbx_strand_id
1 'polypeptide(L)'
;LNQLRSKVYFNNLSESKDQLSYEENRVEIEEFRIAVYDCIDRLPDRSREVLLLHRIKGLKQKEISEKLQISVKTIKNQIWSSLQKLKRCLELKGI
;
A
#
# COMPACT_ATOMS: atom_id res chain seq x y z
N LEU A 1 14.95 -0.02 7.18
CA LEU A 1 13.84 0.60 7.88
C LEU A 1 12.56 0.45 7.10
N ASN A 2 12.58 0.85 5.84
CA ASN A 2 11.39 0.71 5.02
C ASN A 2 10.99 -0.75 4.89
N GLN A 3 11.97 -1.61 4.78
CA GLN A 3 11.68 -3.02 4.67
C GLN A 3 11.00 -3.56 5.91
N LEU A 4 11.44 -3.10 7.06
CA LEU A 4 10.86 -3.55 8.30
C LEU A 4 9.40 -3.14 8.39
N ARG A 5 9.12 -1.88 8.07
CA ARG A 5 7.75 -1.42 8.08
C ARG A 5 6.91 -2.15 7.05
N SER A 6 7.52 -2.42 5.91
CA SER A 6 6.81 -3.13 4.87
C SER A 6 6.39 -4.51 5.33
N LYS A 7 7.27 -5.21 6.01
CA LYS A 7 6.94 -6.52 6.52
C LYS A 7 5.78 -6.46 7.49
N VAL A 8 5.79 -5.47 8.37
CA VAL A 8 4.71 -5.32 9.33
C VAL A 8 3.39 -5.09 8.63
N TYR A 9 3.39 -4.23 7.63
CA TYR A 9 2.17 -3.95 6.89
C TYR A 9 1.61 -5.21 6.27
N PHE A 10 2.43 -5.96 5.59
CA PHE A 10 1.95 -7.14 4.91
C PHE A 10 1.56 -8.24 5.85
N ASN A 11 2.22 -8.34 6.98
CA ASN A 11 1.82 -9.32 7.98
C ASN A 11 0.40 -9.06 8.44
N ASN A 12 0.08 -7.79 8.67
CA ASN A 12 -1.27 -7.44 9.08
C ASN A 12 -2.28 -7.76 8.00
N LEU A 13 -1.92 -7.51 6.76
CA LEU A 13 -2.82 -7.79 5.66
C LEU A 13 -2.98 -9.28 5.43
N SER A 14 -1.90 -10.02 5.66
CA SER A 14 -1.93 -11.45 5.38
C SER A 14 -2.66 -12.25 6.42
N GLU A 15 -2.68 -11.76 7.63
CA GLU A 15 -3.28 -12.54 8.71
C GLU A 15 -4.74 -12.82 8.46
N SER A 16 -5.42 -11.90 7.85
CA SER A 16 -6.84 -12.09 7.60
C SER A 16 -7.09 -13.01 6.42
N LYS A 17 -6.08 -13.30 5.66
CA LYS A 17 -6.24 -14.23 4.54
C LYS A 17 -6.09 -15.62 5.04
N ASP A 18 -6.66 -16.53 4.33
CA ASP A 18 -6.53 -17.87 4.75
C ASP A 18 -5.12 -18.35 4.50
N GLN A 19 -4.77 -19.39 5.17
CA GLN A 19 -3.48 -19.98 5.00
C GLN A 19 -3.52 -21.24 4.18
N LEU A 20 -4.62 -21.49 3.55
CA LEU A 20 -4.82 -22.76 2.89
C LEU A 20 -3.85 -22.98 1.76
N SER A 21 -3.68 -21.98 0.91
CA SER A 21 -2.78 -22.12 -0.23
C SER A 21 -1.44 -21.50 0.06
N TYR A 22 -1.18 -21.21 1.28
CA TYR A 22 -0.04 -20.43 1.66
C TYR A 22 1.27 -21.04 1.19
N GLU A 23 1.46 -22.29 1.48
CA GLU A 23 2.76 -22.90 1.20
C GLU A 23 3.00 -23.08 -0.29
N GLU A 24 1.94 -23.34 -1.02
CA GLU A 24 2.09 -23.55 -2.45
C GLU A 24 2.49 -22.31 -3.18
N ASN A 25 2.02 -21.14 -2.70
CA ASN A 25 2.25 -19.90 -3.38
C ASN A 25 3.22 -18.99 -2.67
N ARG A 26 3.99 -19.54 -1.78
CA ARG A 26 4.80 -18.72 -0.89
C ARG A 26 5.78 -17.84 -1.65
N VAL A 27 6.48 -18.40 -2.63
CA VAL A 27 7.46 -17.64 -3.40
C VAL A 27 6.79 -16.55 -4.20
N GLU A 28 5.69 -16.89 -4.84
CA GLU A 28 4.96 -15.91 -5.65
C GLU A 28 4.40 -14.79 -4.79
N ILE A 29 3.90 -15.14 -3.61
CA ILE A 29 3.36 -14.14 -2.70
C ILE A 29 4.47 -13.19 -2.26
N GLU A 30 5.63 -13.74 -1.96
CA GLU A 30 6.73 -12.93 -1.51
C GLU A 30 7.23 -12.00 -2.63
N GLU A 31 7.29 -12.51 -3.84
CA GLU A 31 7.70 -11.69 -4.98
C GLU A 31 6.72 -10.57 -5.23
N PHE A 32 5.42 -10.86 -5.11
CA PHE A 32 4.42 -9.84 -5.27
C PHE A 32 4.54 -8.78 -4.19
N ARG A 33 4.78 -9.23 -2.96
CA ARG A 33 4.94 -8.33 -1.83
C ARG A 33 6.09 -7.36 -2.05
N ILE A 34 7.21 -7.87 -2.50
CA ILE A 34 8.38 -7.05 -2.78
C ILE A 34 8.08 -6.04 -3.88
N ALA A 35 7.41 -6.49 -4.92
CA ALA A 35 7.07 -5.62 -6.04
C ALA A 35 6.15 -4.48 -5.61
N VAL A 36 5.14 -4.80 -4.78
CA VAL A 36 4.22 -3.78 -4.30
C VAL A 36 4.97 -2.73 -3.47
N TYR A 37 5.84 -3.18 -2.59
CA TYR A 37 6.59 -2.23 -1.78
C TYR A 37 7.49 -1.36 -2.61
N ASP A 38 8.14 -1.94 -3.59
CA ASP A 38 8.99 -1.14 -4.46
C ASP A 38 8.18 -0.07 -5.15
N CYS A 39 6.99 -0.41 -5.61
CA CYS A 39 6.13 0.56 -6.28
C CYS A 39 5.63 1.63 -5.31
N ILE A 40 5.31 1.24 -4.08
CA ILE A 40 4.90 2.21 -3.08
C ILE A 40 6.02 3.20 -2.81
N ASP A 41 7.24 2.71 -2.72
CA ASP A 41 8.38 3.57 -2.45
C ASP A 41 8.62 4.59 -3.57
N ARG A 42 8.13 4.33 -4.76
CA ARG A 42 8.30 5.25 -5.87
C ARG A 42 7.24 6.33 -5.92
N LEU A 43 6.24 6.25 -5.06
CA LEU A 43 5.20 7.28 -5.02
C LEU A 43 5.77 8.57 -4.43
N PRO A 44 5.20 9.73 -4.83
CA PRO A 44 5.55 10.98 -4.17
C PRO A 44 5.28 10.87 -2.67
N ASP A 45 6.07 11.59 -1.89
CA ASP A 45 6.03 11.45 -0.43
C ASP A 45 4.63 11.62 0.13
N ARG A 46 3.93 12.67 -0.27
CA ARG A 46 2.61 12.94 0.29
C ARG A 46 1.60 11.87 -0.13
N SER A 47 1.64 11.47 -1.38
CA SER A 47 0.74 10.44 -1.86
C SER A 47 0.98 9.12 -1.15
N ARG A 48 2.25 8.80 -0.94
CA ARG A 48 2.60 7.58 -0.24
C ARG A 48 2.09 7.62 1.18
N GLU A 49 2.27 8.76 1.86
CA GLU A 49 1.82 8.90 3.22
C GLU A 49 0.32 8.74 3.34
N VAL A 50 -0.42 9.39 2.45
CA VAL A 50 -1.87 9.29 2.46
C VAL A 50 -2.31 7.86 2.22
N LEU A 51 -1.69 7.20 1.25
CA LEU A 51 -2.06 5.83 0.93
C LEU A 51 -1.80 4.90 2.12
N LEU A 52 -0.66 5.04 2.76
CA LEU A 52 -0.33 4.19 3.89
C LEU A 52 -1.25 4.44 5.07
N LEU A 53 -1.58 5.69 5.34
CA LEU A 53 -2.49 6.00 6.43
C LEU A 53 -3.87 5.41 6.18
N HIS A 54 -4.33 5.47 4.96
CA HIS A 54 -5.66 5.00 4.63
C HIS A 54 -5.72 3.48 4.58
N ARG A 55 -4.82 2.87 3.83
CA ARG A 55 -4.90 1.43 3.56
C ARG A 55 -4.30 0.57 4.65
N ILE A 56 -3.22 1.03 5.23
CA ILE A 56 -2.50 0.20 6.19
C ILE A 56 -2.92 0.52 7.62
N LYS A 57 -2.99 1.79 7.94
CA LYS A 57 -3.38 2.19 9.30
C LYS A 57 -4.87 2.27 9.48
N GLY A 58 -5.63 2.22 8.41
CA GLY A 58 -7.08 2.16 8.51
C GLY A 58 -7.75 3.46 8.87
N LEU A 59 -7.06 4.58 8.70
CA LEU A 59 -7.66 5.86 9.01
C LEU A 59 -8.69 6.25 7.97
N LYS A 60 -9.76 6.89 8.42
CA LYS A 60 -10.76 7.41 7.50
C LYS A 60 -10.23 8.64 6.79
N GLN A 61 -10.78 8.91 5.62
CA GLN A 61 -10.33 10.06 4.84
C GLN A 61 -10.44 11.35 5.61
N LYS A 62 -11.49 11.48 6.40
CA LYS A 62 -11.67 12.69 7.21
C LYS A 62 -10.57 12.79 8.26
N GLU A 63 -10.20 11.67 8.87
CA GLU A 63 -9.15 11.67 9.86
C GLU A 63 -7.80 12.05 9.25
N ILE A 64 -7.54 11.56 8.06
CA ILE A 64 -6.29 11.90 7.37
C ILE A 64 -6.29 13.38 7.01
N SER A 65 -7.43 13.87 6.55
CA SER A 65 -7.57 15.28 6.21
C SER A 65 -7.21 16.17 7.40
N GLU A 66 -7.71 15.81 8.56
CA GLU A 66 -7.43 16.58 9.75
C GLU A 66 -5.97 16.46 10.17
N LYS A 67 -5.44 15.26 10.07
CA LYS A 67 -4.07 15.01 10.49
C LYS A 67 -3.07 15.75 9.61
N LEU A 68 -3.31 15.76 8.32
CA LEU A 68 -2.37 16.36 7.37
C LEU A 68 -2.73 17.76 6.96
N GLN A 69 -3.86 18.27 7.43
CA GLN A 69 -4.29 19.65 7.15
C GLN A 69 -4.51 19.88 5.65
N ILE A 70 -5.13 18.90 5.00
CA ILE A 70 -5.51 19.04 3.60
C ILE A 70 -6.94 18.55 3.46
N SER A 71 -7.60 18.99 2.39
CA SER A 71 -9.03 18.72 2.22
C SER A 71 -9.29 17.24 1.95
N VAL A 72 -10.51 16.81 2.29
CA VAL A 72 -10.91 15.44 2.00
C VAL A 72 -10.87 15.19 0.50
N LYS A 73 -11.23 16.18 -0.30
CA LYS A 73 -11.17 16.03 -1.75
C LYS A 73 -9.75 15.73 -2.21
N THR A 74 -8.79 16.44 -1.64
CA THR A 74 -7.39 16.20 -1.97
C THR A 74 -6.97 14.80 -1.55
N ILE A 75 -7.43 14.36 -0.38
CA ILE A 75 -7.14 13.02 0.09
C ILE A 75 -7.66 11.98 -0.90
N LYS A 76 -8.91 12.12 -1.32
CA LYS A 76 -9.49 11.18 -2.28
C LYS A 76 -8.70 11.16 -3.58
N ASN A 77 -8.33 12.33 -4.06
CA ASN A 77 -7.58 12.43 -5.31
C ASN A 77 -6.21 11.76 -5.18
N GLN A 78 -5.56 11.95 -4.05
CA GLN A 78 -4.24 11.34 -3.86
C GLN A 78 -4.32 9.83 -3.73
N ILE A 79 -5.36 9.34 -3.05
CA ILE A 79 -5.54 7.89 -2.94
C ILE A 79 -5.75 7.31 -4.33
N TRP A 80 -6.65 7.91 -5.10
CA TRP A 80 -6.94 7.42 -6.43
C TRP A 80 -5.70 7.45 -7.31
N SER A 81 -4.99 8.56 -7.29
CA SER A 81 -3.79 8.71 -8.10
C SER A 81 -2.72 7.70 -7.69
N SER A 82 -2.55 7.48 -6.40
CA SER A 82 -1.58 6.52 -5.90
C SER A 82 -1.90 5.12 -6.39
N LEU A 83 -3.18 4.74 -6.32
CA LEU A 83 -3.57 3.41 -6.76
C LEU A 83 -3.35 3.22 -8.25
N GLN A 84 -3.60 4.26 -9.05
CA GLN A 84 -3.34 4.18 -10.47
C GLN A 84 -1.86 4.01 -10.76
N LYS A 85 -1.03 4.74 -10.03
CA LYS A 85 0.41 4.62 -10.21
C LYS A 85 0.92 3.26 -9.77
N LEU A 86 0.37 2.74 -8.69
CA LEU A 86 0.74 1.39 -8.25
C LEU A 86 0.40 0.36 -9.31
N LYS A 87 -0.81 0.47 -9.84
CA LYS A 87 -1.25 -0.47 -10.86
C LYS A 87 -0.31 -0.45 -12.05
N ARG A 88 0.00 0.75 -12.52
CA ARG A 88 0.89 0.88 -13.67
C ARG A 88 2.28 0.34 -13.37
N CYS A 89 2.78 0.65 -12.17
CA CYS A 89 4.09 0.17 -11.77
C CYS A 89 4.15 -1.35 -11.78
N LEU A 90 3.12 -1.98 -11.23
CA LEU A 90 3.06 -3.44 -11.19
C LEU A 90 2.94 -4.02 -12.58
N GLU A 91 2.17 -3.38 -13.45
CA GLU A 91 2.06 -3.85 -14.84
C GLU A 91 3.39 -3.81 -15.54
N LEU A 92 4.16 -2.75 -15.30
CA LEU A 92 5.48 -2.65 -15.92
C LEU A 92 6.44 -3.70 -15.40
N LYS A 93 6.21 -4.19 -14.22
CA LYS A 93 7.01 -5.27 -13.65
C LYS A 93 6.56 -6.65 -14.14
N GLY A 94 5.46 -6.70 -14.87
CA GLY A 94 4.97 -7.97 -15.37
C GLY A 94 4.12 -8.74 -14.37
N ILE A 95 3.55 -8.04 -13.43
CA ILE A 95 2.72 -8.70 -12.40
C ILE A 95 1.25 -8.56 -12.69
#